data_a5143c2776db81016969cb577e338a8f
#
_entry.id   a5143c2776db81016969cb577e338a8f
#
_cell.length_a   1.000
_cell.length_b   1.000
_cell.length_c   1.000
_cell.angle_alpha   90.00
_cell.angle_beta   90.00
_cell.angle_gamma   90.00
#
_symmetry.space_group_name_H-M   'P 1'
#
loop_
_entity.id
_entity.type
_entity.pdbx_description
1 polymer ?
#
loop_
_entity_poly.entity_id
_entity_poly.type
_entity_poly.pdbx_seq_one_letter_code
_entity_poly.pdbx_strand_id
1 'polypeptide(L)'
;MRFAGRHELLLRDWKRFYQQQLPTPAEHNCNLPEFWAVAMLNELAHNEPDTAWLLILELIRQPPSDDAFGCLAAGPLKDLIEYHGPAVIERIEDEARSNPAFRRLLGGVWKTSTPDVWERIEKVRGAKW
;
A
#
# COMPACT_ATOMS: atom_id res chain seq x y z
N MET A 1 1.41 17.28 11.61
CA MET A 1 1.94 18.02 10.48
C MET A 1 1.57 17.35 9.16
N ARG A 2 1.12 18.11 8.22
CA ARG A 2 0.73 17.54 6.93
C ARG A 2 1.94 17.20 6.08
N PHE A 3 1.80 16.16 5.28
CA PHE A 3 2.83 15.68 4.37
C PHE A 3 2.83 16.42 3.01
N ALA A 4 2.11 17.52 2.92
CA ALA A 4 1.94 18.27 1.67
C ALA A 4 3.28 18.66 1.02
N GLY A 5 3.34 18.55 -0.30
CA GLY A 5 4.51 18.95 -1.07
C GLY A 5 5.65 17.94 -1.12
N ARG A 6 5.53 16.80 -0.44
CA ARG A 6 6.58 15.78 -0.41
C ARG A 6 6.16 14.47 -1.07
N HIS A 7 4.98 14.45 -1.68
CA HIS A 7 4.46 13.24 -2.32
C HIS A 7 5.37 12.71 -3.42
N GLU A 8 5.83 13.59 -4.29
CA GLU A 8 6.70 13.18 -5.39
C GLU A 8 8.01 12.60 -4.90
N LEU A 9 8.58 13.19 -3.85
CA LEU A 9 9.82 12.71 -3.27
C LEU A 9 9.62 11.33 -2.64
N LEU A 10 8.52 11.12 -1.93
CA LEU A 10 8.21 9.84 -1.33
C LEU A 10 8.01 8.78 -2.42
N LEU A 11 7.24 9.10 -3.46
CA LEU A 11 6.99 8.16 -4.56
C LEU A 11 8.29 7.77 -5.24
N ARG A 12 9.17 8.73 -5.50
CA ARG A 12 10.46 8.48 -6.12
C ARG A 12 11.33 7.55 -5.26
N ASP A 13 11.45 7.87 -3.98
CA ASP A 13 12.34 7.12 -3.09
C ASP A 13 11.77 5.75 -2.75
N TRP A 14 10.45 5.62 -2.63
CA TRP A 14 9.80 4.32 -2.43
C TRP A 14 10.12 3.39 -3.61
N LYS A 15 9.97 3.90 -4.83
CA LYS A 15 10.28 3.11 -6.03
C LYS A 15 11.76 2.76 -6.09
N ARG A 16 12.64 3.71 -5.79
CA ARG A 16 14.08 3.46 -5.78
C ARG A 16 14.48 2.40 -4.76
N PHE A 17 13.85 2.42 -3.59
CA PHE A 17 14.12 1.43 -2.56
C PHE A 17 13.90 0.01 -3.09
N TYR A 18 12.78 -0.22 -3.74
CA TYR A 18 12.44 -1.55 -4.24
C TYR A 18 13.11 -1.91 -5.57
N GLN A 19 13.74 -0.95 -6.24
CA GLN A 19 14.52 -1.23 -7.45
C GLN A 19 15.91 -1.74 -7.13
N GLN A 20 16.37 -1.57 -5.91
CA GLN A 20 17.70 -2.01 -5.53
C GLN A 20 17.72 -3.52 -5.30
N GLN A 21 18.71 -4.18 -5.93
CA GLN A 21 18.89 -5.61 -5.79
C GLN A 21 19.93 -5.86 -4.69
N LEU A 22 19.46 -6.32 -3.55
CA LEU A 22 20.33 -6.61 -2.42
C LEU A 22 20.43 -8.12 -2.22
N PRO A 23 21.61 -8.62 -1.83
CA PRO A 23 21.79 -10.06 -1.65
C PRO A 23 20.98 -10.65 -0.50
N THR A 24 20.67 -9.83 0.51
CA THR A 24 19.82 -10.27 1.63
C THR A 24 18.72 -9.24 1.85
N PRO A 25 17.46 -9.67 1.78
CA PRO A 25 16.35 -8.72 1.62
C PRO A 25 16.06 -7.83 2.81
N ALA A 26 15.91 -8.34 4.00
CA ALA A 26 15.28 -7.55 5.06
C ALA A 26 16.26 -6.75 5.93
N GLU A 27 17.40 -7.31 6.22
CA GLU A 27 18.28 -6.75 7.25
C GLU A 27 19.02 -5.49 6.83
N HIS A 28 19.28 -5.36 5.53
CA HIS A 28 20.06 -4.24 5.03
C HIS A 28 19.21 -3.10 4.50
N ASN A 29 17.95 -3.37 4.24
CA ASN A 29 17.08 -2.40 3.59
C ASN A 29 16.83 -1.16 4.44
N CYS A 30 16.69 -1.33 5.75
CA CYS A 30 16.42 -0.20 6.64
C CYS A 30 17.59 0.79 6.75
N ASN A 31 18.77 0.40 6.28
CA ASN A 31 19.94 1.28 6.28
C ASN A 31 20.08 2.10 5.00
N LEU A 32 19.23 1.87 4.00
CA LEU A 32 19.28 2.61 2.75
C LEU A 32 18.66 3.99 2.90
N PRO A 33 19.22 5.01 2.24
CA PRO A 33 18.67 6.36 2.32
C PRO A 33 17.20 6.44 1.94
N GLU A 34 16.76 5.62 1.00
CA GLU A 34 15.37 5.62 0.51
C GLU A 34 14.37 4.96 1.45
N PHE A 35 14.85 4.28 2.50
CA PHE A 35 13.94 3.59 3.42
C PHE A 35 12.97 4.52 4.12
N TRP A 36 13.31 5.80 4.27
CA TRP A 36 12.42 6.77 4.89
C TRP A 36 11.05 6.80 4.20
N ALA A 37 11.02 6.61 2.88
CA ALA A 37 9.78 6.62 2.13
C ALA A 37 8.90 5.43 2.47
N VAL A 38 9.50 4.27 2.66
CA VAL A 38 8.78 3.06 3.06
C VAL A 38 8.19 3.25 4.47
N ALA A 39 9.01 3.71 5.40
CA ALA A 39 8.57 3.96 6.78
C ALA A 39 7.48 5.03 6.83
N MET A 40 7.63 6.10 6.05
CA MET A 40 6.67 7.19 6.04
C MET A 40 5.32 6.75 5.47
N LEU A 41 5.32 5.95 4.40
CA LEU A 41 4.06 5.48 3.84
C LEU A 41 3.30 4.61 4.84
N ASN A 42 4.01 3.74 5.57
CA ASN A 42 3.40 2.94 6.62
C ASN A 42 2.81 3.83 7.72
N GLU A 43 3.54 4.87 8.11
CA GLU A 43 3.05 5.80 9.12
C GLU A 43 1.82 6.57 8.65
N LEU A 44 1.81 7.01 7.39
CA LEU A 44 0.66 7.70 6.81
C LEU A 44 -0.57 6.79 6.76
N ALA A 45 -0.38 5.50 6.52
CA ALA A 45 -1.50 4.55 6.54
C ALA A 45 -2.17 4.49 7.92
N HIS A 46 -1.43 4.78 8.98
CA HIS A 46 -1.99 4.84 10.33
C HIS A 46 -2.61 6.21 10.64
N ASN A 47 -1.92 7.29 10.26
CA ASN A 47 -2.22 8.62 10.76
C ASN A 47 -2.93 9.53 9.77
N GLU A 48 -2.73 9.31 8.46
CA GLU A 48 -3.33 10.15 7.41
C GLU A 48 -3.85 9.26 6.29
N PRO A 49 -4.97 8.58 6.51
CA PRO A 49 -5.47 7.59 5.55
C PRO A 49 -5.76 8.16 4.17
N ASP A 50 -6.23 9.41 4.07
CA ASP A 50 -6.51 10.02 2.76
C ASP A 50 -5.22 10.20 1.96
N THR A 51 -4.16 10.65 2.61
CA THR A 51 -2.85 10.82 1.96
C THR A 51 -2.27 9.47 1.55
N ALA A 52 -2.32 8.48 2.45
CA ALA A 52 -1.84 7.13 2.15
C ALA A 52 -2.59 6.52 0.98
N TRP A 53 -3.90 6.70 0.94
CA TRP A 53 -4.74 6.22 -0.16
C TRP A 53 -4.26 6.75 -1.50
N LEU A 54 -4.06 8.07 -1.60
CA LEU A 54 -3.60 8.69 -2.84
C LEU A 54 -2.23 8.18 -3.27
N LEU A 55 -1.32 8.03 -2.31
CA LEU A 55 0.03 7.56 -2.62
C LEU A 55 0.03 6.10 -3.09
N ILE A 56 -0.77 5.26 -2.48
CA ILE A 56 -0.90 3.86 -2.90
C ILE A 56 -1.40 3.80 -4.34
N LEU A 57 -2.43 4.57 -4.68
CA LEU A 57 -2.96 4.57 -6.04
C LEU A 57 -1.93 5.06 -7.04
N GLU A 58 -1.15 6.07 -6.69
CA GLU A 58 -0.08 6.56 -7.57
C GLU A 58 0.99 5.51 -7.81
N LEU A 59 1.35 4.75 -6.78
CA LEU A 59 2.38 3.73 -6.90
C LEU A 59 1.98 2.59 -7.83
N ILE A 60 0.70 2.27 -7.92
CA ILE A 60 0.24 1.19 -8.79
C ILE A 60 -0.12 1.63 -10.19
N ARG A 61 -0.08 2.93 -10.49
CA ARG A 61 -0.34 3.43 -11.86
C ARG A 61 0.71 2.91 -12.84
N GLN A 62 1.96 2.81 -12.39
CA GLN A 62 3.02 2.13 -13.12
C GLN A 62 3.47 0.98 -12.22
N PRO A 63 2.96 -0.23 -12.45
CA PRO A 63 3.16 -1.31 -11.49
C PRO A 63 4.62 -1.54 -11.16
N PRO A 64 4.96 -1.59 -9.88
CA PRO A 64 6.32 -1.91 -9.45
C PRO A 64 6.61 -3.40 -9.64
N SER A 65 7.81 -3.83 -9.26
CA SER A 65 8.15 -5.24 -9.29
C SER A 65 7.17 -6.06 -8.43
N ASP A 66 7.11 -7.37 -8.65
CA ASP A 66 6.23 -8.23 -7.89
C ASP A 66 6.53 -8.16 -6.39
N ASP A 67 7.81 -8.09 -6.02
CA ASP A 67 8.21 -7.96 -4.62
C ASP A 67 7.70 -6.66 -4.00
N ALA A 68 7.87 -5.56 -4.72
CA ALA A 68 7.40 -4.26 -4.26
C ALA A 68 5.87 -4.23 -4.17
N PHE A 69 5.19 -4.83 -5.14
CA PHE A 69 3.74 -4.91 -5.17
C PHE A 69 3.22 -5.70 -3.97
N GLY A 70 3.87 -6.83 -3.67
CA GLY A 70 3.54 -7.64 -2.50
C GLY A 70 3.76 -6.89 -1.19
N CYS A 71 4.84 -6.14 -1.08
CA CYS A 71 5.12 -5.33 0.10
C CYS A 71 4.10 -4.20 0.28
N LEU A 72 3.66 -3.61 -0.83
CA LEU A 72 2.62 -2.57 -0.78
C LEU A 72 1.31 -3.13 -0.25
N ALA A 73 0.94 -4.33 -0.69
CA ALA A 73 -0.27 -5.00 -0.22
C ALA A 73 -0.17 -5.41 1.25
N ALA A 74 0.95 -6.00 1.64
CA ALA A 74 1.14 -6.56 2.98
C ALA A 74 1.44 -5.49 4.04
N GLY A 75 1.91 -4.34 3.64
CA GLY A 75 2.26 -3.24 4.55
C GLY A 75 1.22 -2.11 4.53
N PRO A 76 1.44 -1.08 3.69
CA PRO A 76 0.60 0.13 3.74
C PRO A 76 -0.89 -0.14 3.52
N LEU A 77 -1.24 -0.95 2.52
CA LEU A 77 -2.65 -1.21 2.24
C LEU A 77 -3.30 -2.02 3.37
N LYS A 78 -2.61 -3.04 3.84
CA LYS A 78 -3.10 -3.84 4.96
C LYS A 78 -3.30 -2.98 6.20
N ASP A 79 -2.34 -2.11 6.50
CA ASP A 79 -2.43 -1.21 7.66
C ASP A 79 -3.59 -0.22 7.51
N LEU A 80 -3.78 0.33 6.31
CA LEU A 80 -4.88 1.22 6.04
C LEU A 80 -6.22 0.54 6.32
N ILE A 81 -6.38 -0.70 5.88
CA ILE A 81 -7.59 -1.48 6.10
C ILE A 81 -7.75 -1.82 7.59
N GLU A 82 -6.67 -2.22 8.25
CA GLU A 82 -6.72 -2.60 9.65
C GLU A 82 -7.14 -1.44 10.56
N TYR A 83 -6.55 -0.27 10.36
CA TYR A 83 -6.79 0.88 11.25
C TYR A 83 -7.96 1.75 10.82
N HIS A 84 -8.33 1.75 9.54
CA HIS A 84 -9.34 2.64 8.98
C HIS A 84 -10.39 1.93 8.14
N GLY A 85 -10.48 0.60 8.26
CA GLY A 85 -11.35 -0.22 7.41
C GLY A 85 -12.74 0.34 7.18
N PRO A 86 -13.53 0.60 8.24
CA PRO A 86 -14.89 1.13 8.06
C PRO A 86 -14.94 2.47 7.34
N ALA A 87 -13.92 3.30 7.50
CA ALA A 87 -13.89 4.62 6.87
C ALA A 87 -13.51 4.56 5.40
N VAL A 88 -12.76 3.55 4.98
CA VAL A 88 -12.22 3.45 3.61
C VAL A 88 -12.88 2.37 2.75
N ILE A 89 -13.71 1.52 3.34
CA ILE A 89 -14.25 0.35 2.61
C ILE A 89 -15.02 0.74 1.35
N GLU A 90 -15.77 1.81 1.37
CA GLU A 90 -16.52 2.25 0.18
C GLU A 90 -15.56 2.67 -0.94
N ARG A 91 -14.49 3.39 -0.60
CA ARG A 91 -13.47 3.77 -1.58
C ARG A 91 -12.80 2.54 -2.16
N ILE A 92 -12.53 1.55 -1.31
CA ILE A 92 -11.91 0.28 -1.72
C ILE A 92 -12.81 -0.43 -2.72
N GLU A 93 -14.09 -0.54 -2.42
CA GLU A 93 -15.05 -1.21 -3.31
C GLU A 93 -15.14 -0.50 -4.66
N ASP A 94 -15.26 0.82 -4.65
CA ASP A 94 -15.36 1.60 -5.88
C ASP A 94 -14.10 1.49 -6.72
N GLU A 95 -12.94 1.58 -6.10
CA GLU A 95 -11.67 1.49 -6.81
C GLU A 95 -11.46 0.09 -7.40
N ALA A 96 -11.78 -0.95 -6.64
CA ALA A 96 -11.63 -2.33 -7.10
C ALA A 96 -12.49 -2.62 -8.33
N ARG A 97 -13.68 -2.00 -8.42
CA ARG A 97 -14.56 -2.20 -9.56
C ARG A 97 -14.03 -1.58 -10.84
N SER A 98 -13.29 -0.49 -10.74
CA SER A 98 -12.84 0.28 -11.90
C SER A 98 -11.35 0.17 -12.17
N ASN A 99 -10.56 -0.38 -11.26
CA ASN A 99 -9.11 -0.42 -11.38
C ASN A 99 -8.60 -1.86 -11.19
N PRO A 100 -8.29 -2.57 -12.28
CA PRO A 100 -7.80 -3.96 -12.20
C PRO A 100 -6.52 -4.10 -11.37
N ALA A 101 -5.61 -3.11 -11.44
CA ALA A 101 -4.37 -3.15 -10.66
C ALA A 101 -4.66 -3.09 -9.17
N PHE A 102 -5.61 -2.27 -8.76
CA PHE A 102 -5.99 -2.18 -7.35
C PHE A 102 -6.68 -3.47 -6.88
N ARG A 103 -7.56 -4.04 -7.70
CA ARG A 103 -8.22 -5.31 -7.39
C ARG A 103 -7.19 -6.42 -7.20
N ARG A 104 -6.15 -6.44 -8.05
CA ARG A 104 -5.05 -7.40 -7.91
C ARG A 104 -4.29 -7.15 -6.61
N LEU A 105 -4.04 -5.89 -6.27
CA LEU A 105 -3.35 -5.52 -5.03
C LEU A 105 -4.10 -6.04 -3.80
N LEU A 106 -5.42 -5.90 -3.80
CA LEU A 106 -6.24 -6.40 -2.69
C LEU A 106 -6.08 -7.90 -2.46
N GLY A 107 -5.83 -8.66 -3.53
CA GLY A 107 -5.62 -10.10 -3.42
C GLY A 107 -4.40 -10.49 -2.59
N GLY A 108 -3.46 -9.58 -2.41
CA GLY A 108 -2.26 -9.79 -1.60
C GLY A 108 -2.40 -9.37 -0.14
N VAL A 109 -3.52 -8.80 0.24
CA VAL A 109 -3.75 -8.35 1.63
C VAL A 109 -4.23 -9.53 2.47
N TRP A 110 -3.60 -9.71 3.62
CA TRP A 110 -3.99 -10.75 4.56
C TRP A 110 -5.23 -10.30 5.35
N LYS A 111 -6.03 -11.28 5.77
CA LYS A 111 -7.25 -11.02 6.52
C LYS A 111 -6.98 -10.12 7.72
N THR A 112 -7.74 -9.04 7.80
CA THR A 112 -7.58 -8.03 8.85
C THR A 112 -8.87 -7.25 9.02
N SER A 113 -8.89 -6.32 9.98
CA SER A 113 -10.04 -5.47 10.26
C SER A 113 -11.21 -6.26 10.83
N THR A 114 -12.42 -5.72 10.72
CA THR A 114 -13.62 -6.41 11.24
C THR A 114 -14.13 -7.43 10.22
N PRO A 115 -14.89 -8.44 10.67
CA PRO A 115 -15.46 -9.42 9.74
C PRO A 115 -16.31 -8.78 8.64
N ASP A 116 -17.05 -7.72 8.96
CA ASP A 116 -17.90 -7.02 7.98
C ASP A 116 -17.07 -6.41 6.88
N VAL A 117 -16.02 -5.70 7.24
CA VAL A 117 -15.11 -5.06 6.28
C VAL A 117 -14.44 -6.12 5.44
N TRP A 118 -13.93 -7.17 6.06
CA TRP A 118 -13.21 -8.21 5.35
C TRP A 118 -14.11 -8.95 4.35
N GLU A 119 -15.35 -9.22 4.72
CA GLU A 119 -16.30 -9.85 3.80
C GLU A 119 -16.50 -9.00 2.54
N ARG A 120 -16.61 -7.68 2.70
CA ARG A 120 -16.76 -6.76 1.58
C ARG A 120 -15.52 -6.76 0.69
N ILE A 121 -14.32 -6.84 1.29
CA ILE A 121 -13.08 -6.93 0.53
C ILE A 121 -13.04 -8.22 -0.29
N GLU A 122 -13.40 -9.33 0.32
CA GLU A 122 -13.40 -10.62 -0.39
C GLU A 122 -14.30 -10.62 -1.61
N LYS A 123 -15.39 -9.87 -1.58
CA LYS A 123 -16.32 -9.77 -2.71
C LYS A 123 -15.77 -8.98 -3.88
N VAL A 124 -14.87 -8.04 -3.64
CA VAL A 124 -14.39 -7.13 -4.70
C VAL A 124 -12.95 -7.37 -5.11
N ARG A 125 -12.17 -8.10 -4.33
CA ARG A 125 -10.78 -8.36 -4.68
C ARG A 125 -10.68 -9.35 -5.84
N GLY A 126 -9.53 -9.36 -6.50
CA GLY A 126 -9.21 -10.40 -7.45
C GLY A 126 -8.82 -11.69 -6.75
N ALA A 127 -8.10 -12.55 -7.46
CA ALA A 127 -7.62 -13.80 -6.89
C ALA A 127 -6.68 -13.51 -5.71
N LYS A 128 -6.81 -14.31 -4.67
CA LYS A 128 -5.89 -14.24 -3.53
C LYS A 128 -4.53 -14.81 -3.94
N TRP A 129 -3.47 -14.12 -3.57
CA TRP A 129 -2.11 -14.55 -3.90
C TRP A 129 -1.12 -14.31 -2.77
#